data_4a13a94f0df6df799bff0be2aacdc790
#
_entry.id   4a13a94f0df6df799bff0be2aacdc790
#
_cell.length_a   1.000
_cell.length_b   1.000
_cell.length_c   1.000
_cell.angle_alpha   90.00
_cell.angle_beta   90.00
_cell.angle_gamma   90.00
#
_symmetry.space_group_name_H-M   'P 1'
#
loop_
_entity.id
_entity.type
_entity.pdbx_description
1 polymer ?
#
loop_
_entity_poly.entity_id
_entity_poly.type
_entity_poly.pdbx_seq_one_letter_code
_entity_poly.pdbx_strand_id
1 'polypeptide(L)'
;MLNTAILIASVLVGAALLLNLYRLLRGPDLPDRILALDTMYINALALLVLFGIQQNSRAYFEIALLMAMVGFVGTAMLAKYLLRGDIIE
;
A
#
# COMPACT_ATOMS: atom_id res chain seq x y z
N MET A 1 21.23 8.09 -13.28
CA MET A 1 20.82 6.69 -13.15
C MET A 1 19.80 6.47 -12.05
N LEU A 2 20.07 6.99 -10.86
CA LEU A 2 19.11 6.84 -9.76
C LEU A 2 17.77 7.50 -10.08
N ASN A 3 17.81 8.68 -10.67
CA ASN A 3 16.58 9.40 -11.02
C ASN A 3 15.75 8.62 -12.02
N THR A 4 16.42 8.00 -13.00
CA THR A 4 15.70 7.21 -14.00
C THR A 4 15.10 5.97 -13.37
N ALA A 5 15.83 5.33 -12.46
CA ALA A 5 15.32 4.14 -11.77
C ALA A 5 14.11 4.49 -10.92
N ILE A 6 14.16 5.62 -10.21
CA ILE A 6 13.05 6.06 -9.39
C ILE A 6 11.83 6.38 -10.26
N LEU A 7 12.06 7.02 -11.40
CA LEU A 7 10.96 7.34 -12.31
C LEU A 7 10.27 6.08 -12.81
N ILE A 8 11.06 5.09 -13.23
CA ILE A 8 10.50 3.84 -13.72
C ILE A 8 9.75 3.12 -12.60
N ALA A 9 10.34 3.06 -11.41
CA ALA A 9 9.69 2.42 -10.27
C ALA A 9 8.39 3.12 -9.92
N SER A 10 8.37 4.45 -9.95
CA SER A 10 7.17 5.22 -9.62
C SER A 10 6.06 4.95 -10.63
N VAL A 11 6.41 4.86 -11.90
CA VAL A 11 5.43 4.57 -12.94
C VAL A 11 4.85 3.17 -12.74
N LEU A 12 5.69 2.19 -12.43
CA LEU A 12 5.23 0.83 -12.22
C LEU A 12 4.31 0.73 -10.99
N VAL A 13 4.69 1.39 -9.91
CA VAL A 13 3.86 1.38 -8.70
C VAL A 13 2.55 2.12 -8.95
N GLY A 14 2.61 3.22 -9.70
CA GLY A 14 1.40 3.94 -10.05
C GLY A 14 0.44 3.10 -10.87
N ALA A 15 0.98 2.35 -11.83
CA ALA A 15 0.17 1.43 -12.62
C ALA A 15 -0.45 0.36 -11.74
N ALA A 16 0.33 -0.16 -10.79
CA ALA A 16 -0.18 -1.15 -9.85
C ALA A 16 -1.32 -0.58 -9.01
N LEU A 17 -1.19 0.68 -8.59
CA LEU A 17 -2.25 1.34 -7.84
C LEU A 17 -3.54 1.42 -8.65
N LEU A 18 -3.43 1.79 -9.93
CA LEU A 18 -4.60 1.87 -10.79
C LEU A 18 -5.26 0.51 -10.96
N LEU A 19 -4.45 -0.54 -11.13
CA LEU A 19 -4.99 -1.89 -11.24
C LEU A 19 -5.68 -2.32 -9.94
N ASN A 20 -5.10 -1.96 -8.80
CA ASN A 20 -5.71 -2.27 -7.51
C ASN A 20 -7.01 -1.52 -7.31
N LEU A 21 -7.06 -0.26 -7.76
CA LEU A 21 -8.28 0.51 -7.68
C LEU A 21 -9.38 -0.13 -8.52
N TYR A 22 -9.03 -0.57 -9.73
CA TYR A 22 -9.97 -1.26 -10.58
C TYR A 22 -10.52 -2.51 -9.86
N ARG A 23 -9.64 -3.28 -9.25
CA ARG A 23 -10.05 -4.48 -8.55
C ARG A 23 -10.94 -4.14 -7.35
N LEU A 24 -10.61 -3.07 -6.65
CA LEU A 24 -11.41 -2.63 -5.51
C LEU A 24 -12.84 -2.31 -5.93
N LEU A 25 -12.99 -1.63 -7.06
CA LEU A 25 -14.30 -1.22 -7.55
C LEU A 25 -15.08 -2.37 -8.16
N ARG A 26 -14.39 -3.34 -8.73
CA ARG A 26 -15.02 -4.44 -9.45
C ARG A 26 -14.92 -5.77 -8.73
N GLY A 27 -14.37 -5.78 -7.54
CA GLY A 27 -14.22 -7.02 -6.80
C GLY A 27 -15.54 -7.74 -6.60
N PRO A 28 -15.56 -9.06 -6.85
CA PRO A 28 -16.82 -9.80 -6.79
C PRO A 28 -17.36 -9.97 -5.38
N ASP A 29 -16.47 -10.02 -4.39
CA ASP A 29 -16.91 -10.18 -3.01
C ASP A 29 -16.06 -9.34 -2.07
N LEU A 30 -16.46 -9.30 -0.81
CA LEU A 30 -15.83 -8.44 0.18
C LEU A 30 -14.37 -8.79 0.45
N PRO A 31 -14.00 -10.07 0.61
CA PRO A 31 -12.58 -10.39 0.83
C PRO A 31 -11.66 -9.90 -0.27
N ASP A 32 -12.08 -9.99 -1.52
CA ASP A 32 -11.29 -9.50 -2.64
C ASP A 32 -11.07 -7.99 -2.55
N ARG A 33 -12.13 -7.26 -2.18
CA ARG A 33 -12.04 -5.81 -2.04
C ARG A 33 -11.13 -5.41 -0.90
N ILE A 34 -11.19 -6.14 0.21
CA ILE A 34 -10.35 -5.85 1.37
C ILE A 34 -8.89 -6.09 1.02
N LEU A 35 -8.59 -7.18 0.32
CA LEU A 35 -7.22 -7.48 -0.11
C LEU A 35 -6.70 -6.43 -1.07
N ALA A 36 -7.56 -5.96 -1.99
CA ALA A 36 -7.16 -4.91 -2.93
C ALA A 36 -6.83 -3.62 -2.19
N LEU A 37 -7.63 -3.28 -1.18
CA LEU A 37 -7.39 -2.08 -0.38
C LEU A 37 -6.06 -2.18 0.36
N ASP A 38 -5.76 -3.33 0.94
CA ASP A 38 -4.49 -3.55 1.64
C ASP A 38 -3.31 -3.41 0.69
N THR A 39 -3.44 -3.97 -0.51
CA THR A 39 -2.38 -3.86 -1.52
C THR A 39 -2.20 -2.42 -1.96
N MET A 40 -3.29 -1.65 -2.09
CA MET A 40 -3.20 -0.23 -2.40
C MET A 40 -2.42 0.52 -1.32
N TYR A 41 -2.62 0.16 -0.06
CA TYR A 41 -1.91 0.78 1.04
C TYR A 41 -0.41 0.54 0.90
N ILE A 42 -0.01 -0.70 0.60
CA ILE A 42 1.40 -1.04 0.41
C ILE A 42 1.99 -0.28 -0.77
N ASN A 43 1.24 -0.18 -1.87
CA ASN A 43 1.71 0.54 -3.04
C ASN A 43 1.85 2.03 -2.76
N ALA A 44 0.93 2.60 -2.00
CA ALA A 44 1.03 4.01 -1.61
C ALA A 44 2.25 4.24 -0.74
N LEU A 45 2.53 3.30 0.17
CA LEU A 45 3.71 3.36 1.02
C LEU A 45 4.98 3.33 0.17
N ALA A 46 5.01 2.46 -0.84
CA ALA A 46 6.14 2.37 -1.74
C ALA A 46 6.37 3.68 -2.49
N LEU A 47 5.29 4.32 -2.95
CA LEU A 47 5.40 5.62 -3.61
C LEU A 47 5.96 6.67 -2.67
N LEU A 48 5.53 6.66 -1.42
CA LEU A 48 6.02 7.61 -0.44
C LEU A 48 7.51 7.43 -0.21
N VAL A 49 7.96 6.18 -0.10
CA VAL A 49 9.39 5.90 0.07
C VAL A 49 10.18 6.35 -1.14
N LEU A 50 9.68 6.05 -2.34
CA LEU A 50 10.35 6.47 -3.57
C LEU A 50 10.44 7.99 -3.65
N PHE A 51 9.38 8.68 -3.27
CA PHE A 51 9.37 10.13 -3.27
C PHE A 51 10.38 10.67 -2.26
N GLY A 52 10.48 10.03 -1.09
CA GLY A 52 11.46 10.41 -0.10
C GLY A 52 12.89 10.27 -0.60
N ILE A 53 13.16 9.19 -1.34
CA ILE A 53 14.48 8.98 -1.93
C ILE A 53 14.79 10.08 -2.94
N GLN A 54 13.82 10.41 -3.78
CA GLN A 54 13.99 11.43 -4.80
C GLN A 54 14.24 12.78 -4.19
N GLN A 55 13.53 13.12 -3.12
CA GLN A 55 13.66 14.40 -2.44
C GLN A 55 14.83 14.42 -1.45
N ASN A 56 15.42 13.26 -1.19
CA ASN A 56 16.49 13.13 -0.21
C ASN A 56 16.06 13.70 1.14
N SER A 57 14.83 13.39 1.55
CA SER A 57 14.25 13.93 2.76
C SER A 57 14.06 12.82 3.80
N ARG A 58 14.53 13.08 5.00
CA ARG A 58 14.39 12.13 6.10
C ARG A 58 12.96 12.09 6.62
N ALA A 59 12.23 13.19 6.50
CA ALA A 59 10.86 13.27 7.00
C ALA A 59 9.96 12.25 6.30
N TYR A 60 10.15 12.05 5.01
CA TYR A 60 9.34 11.08 4.27
C TYR A 60 9.59 9.66 4.76
N PHE A 61 10.85 9.35 5.12
CA PHE A 61 11.16 8.03 5.65
C PHE A 61 10.53 7.81 7.02
N GLU A 62 10.50 8.84 7.85
CA GLU A 62 9.86 8.75 9.15
C GLU A 62 8.38 8.51 9.03
N ILE A 63 7.72 9.23 8.11
CA ILE A 63 6.30 9.04 7.86
C ILE A 63 6.04 7.64 7.32
N ALA A 64 6.89 7.18 6.39
CA ALA A 64 6.74 5.85 5.81
C ALA A 64 6.87 4.77 6.87
N LEU A 65 7.79 4.96 7.82
CA LEU A 65 7.97 4.00 8.90
C LEU A 65 6.72 3.91 9.76
N LEU A 66 6.14 5.05 10.10
CA LEU A 66 4.90 5.07 10.87
C LEU A 66 3.77 4.40 10.11
N MET A 67 3.66 4.68 8.82
CA MET A 67 2.64 4.06 7.98
C MET A 67 2.83 2.55 7.90
N ALA A 68 4.09 2.10 7.85
CA ALA A 68 4.38 0.67 7.80
C ALA A 68 3.90 -0.02 9.08
N MET A 69 4.11 0.62 10.22
CA MET A 69 3.66 0.06 11.49
C MET A 69 2.14 -0.01 11.56
N VAL A 70 1.47 1.06 11.14
CA VAL A 70 0.01 1.09 11.10
C VAL A 70 -0.51 0.05 10.11
N GLY A 71 0.17 -0.07 8.97
CA GLY A 71 -0.21 -1.06 7.97
C GLY A 71 -0.09 -2.49 8.45
N PHE A 72 0.97 -2.76 9.25
CA PHE A 72 1.13 -4.09 9.82
C PHE A 72 -0.05 -4.44 10.73
N VAL A 73 -0.44 -3.50 11.59
CA VAL A 73 -1.58 -3.71 12.47
C VAL A 73 -2.86 -3.88 11.66
N GLY A 74 -3.04 -3.05 10.62
CA GLY A 74 -4.19 -3.15 9.75
C GLY A 74 -4.28 -4.48 9.04
N THR A 75 -3.15 -4.96 8.54
CA THR A 75 -3.11 -6.26 7.86
C THR A 75 -3.47 -7.39 8.81
N ALA A 76 -2.95 -7.33 10.03
CA ALA A 76 -3.27 -8.34 11.03
C ALA A 76 -4.76 -8.35 11.35
N MET A 77 -5.35 -7.17 11.46
CA MET A 77 -6.79 -7.05 11.73
C MET A 77 -7.63 -7.58 10.57
N LEU A 78 -7.22 -7.27 9.33
CA LEU A 78 -7.93 -7.76 8.16
C LEU A 78 -7.84 -9.27 8.06
N ALA A 79 -6.66 -9.84 8.35
CA ALA A 79 -6.50 -11.28 8.34
C ALA A 79 -7.41 -11.93 9.38
N LYS A 80 -7.50 -11.33 10.54
CA LYS A 80 -8.37 -11.83 11.59
C LYS A 80 -9.83 -11.74 11.19
N TYR A 81 -10.21 -10.64 10.56
CA TYR A 81 -11.58 -10.47 10.08
C TYR A 81 -11.94 -11.54 9.05
N LEU A 82 -11.03 -11.81 8.11
CA LEU A 82 -11.30 -12.80 7.09
C LEU A 82 -11.40 -14.21 7.66
N LEU A 83 -10.64 -14.50 8.70
CA LEU A 83 -10.67 -15.82 9.31
C LEU A 83 -11.86 -16.02 10.24
N ARG A 84 -12.25 -15.00 10.97
CA ARG A 84 -13.29 -15.11 11.99
C ARG A 84 -14.58 -14.38 11.64
N GLY A 85 -14.53 -13.50 10.66
CA GLY A 85 -15.67 -12.67 10.34
C GLY A 85 -15.88 -11.52 11.31
N ASP A 86 -14.89 -11.26 12.18
CA ASP A 86 -14.97 -10.23 13.18
C ASP A 86 -13.58 -9.62 13.42
N ILE A 87 -13.51 -8.29 13.51
CA ILE A 87 -12.24 -7.60 13.65
C ILE A 87 -11.72 -7.68 15.08
N ILE A 88 -12.59 -7.58 16.05
CA ILE A 88 -12.21 -7.44 17.45
C ILE A 88 -12.06 -8.80 18.14
N GLU A 89 -12.84 -9.72 17.76
CA GLU A 89 -12.80 -11.05 18.34
C GLU A 89 -11.97 -11.96 17.53
#